data_65c68b0bdc81524756985309849d22b3
#
_entry.id   65c68b0bdc81524756985309849d22b3
#
_cell.length_a   1.000
_cell.length_b   1.000
_cell.length_c   1.000
_cell.angle_alpha   90.00
_cell.angle_beta   90.00
_cell.angle_gamma   90.00
#
_symmetry.space_group_name_H-M   'P 1'
#
loop_
_entity.id
_entity.type
_entity.pdbx_description
1 polymer ?
#
loop_
_entity_poly.entity_id
_entity_poly.type
_entity_poly.pdbx_seq_one_letter_code
_entity_poly.pdbx_strand_id
1 'polypeptide(L)'
;MKNQPVWVLVNCNSNEEGAKIGRAILKRRLASCFDIFPRKLTEYFWPPKSDQIEKADGCLLIIETLENEFKNIASQVKKLHSDKLPFIGYIEIKGVSQEYLDWLNGEIK
;
A
#
# COMPACT_ATOMS: atom_id res chain seq x y z
N MET A 1 21.78 -0.04 10.76
CA MET A 1 20.64 -0.30 9.94
C MET A 1 19.86 0.94 9.59
N LYS A 2 19.53 1.06 8.33
CA LYS A 2 18.83 2.22 7.89
C LYS A 2 17.34 2.05 7.99
N ASN A 3 16.67 2.98 8.64
CA ASN A 3 15.23 3.00 8.72
C ASN A 3 14.69 4.00 7.72
N GLN A 4 14.56 3.58 6.48
CA GLN A 4 14.13 4.43 5.39
C GLN A 4 12.60 4.50 5.38
N PRO A 5 12.01 5.68 5.62
CA PRO A 5 10.55 5.82 5.47
C PRO A 5 10.13 5.61 4.04
N VAL A 6 9.02 4.92 3.87
CA VAL A 6 8.45 4.68 2.54
C VAL A 6 6.95 4.82 2.59
N TRP A 7 6.37 5.10 1.43
CA TRP A 7 4.94 4.96 1.19
C TRP A 7 4.75 3.71 0.34
N VAL A 8 4.04 2.73 0.89
CA VAL A 8 3.64 1.56 0.12
C VAL A 8 2.32 1.89 -0.54
N LEU A 9 2.26 1.68 -1.85
CA LEU A 9 1.11 2.04 -2.68
C LEU A 9 0.43 0.76 -3.15
N VAL A 10 -0.88 0.69 -2.94
CA VAL A 10 -1.67 -0.46 -3.36
C VAL A 10 -2.93 0.04 -4.05
N ASN A 11 -3.19 -0.42 -5.26
CA ASN A 11 -4.45 -0.13 -5.93
C ASN A 11 -5.50 -1.12 -5.45
N CYS A 12 -6.58 -0.61 -4.89
CA CYS A 12 -7.66 -1.45 -4.37
C CYS A 12 -8.93 -1.19 -5.17
N ASN A 13 -9.82 -2.18 -5.22
CA ASN A 13 -11.01 -2.11 -6.05
C ASN A 13 -12.18 -1.39 -5.38
N SER A 14 -12.06 -1.12 -4.09
CA SER A 14 -13.07 -0.36 -3.35
C SER A 14 -12.44 0.26 -2.12
N ASN A 15 -13.13 1.25 -1.54
CA ASN A 15 -12.71 1.81 -0.27
C ASN A 15 -12.73 0.76 0.83
N GLU A 16 -13.70 -0.14 0.79
CA GLU A 16 -13.82 -1.21 1.78
C GLU A 16 -12.63 -2.15 1.73
N GLU A 17 -12.19 -2.51 0.52
CA GLU A 17 -11.02 -3.36 0.37
C GLU A 17 -9.77 -2.68 0.89
N GLY A 18 -9.60 -1.40 0.53
CA GLY A 18 -8.45 -0.63 1.02
C GLY A 18 -8.43 -0.54 2.53
N ALA A 19 -9.58 -0.26 3.15
CA ALA A 19 -9.67 -0.16 4.60
C ALA A 19 -9.39 -1.50 5.27
N LYS A 20 -9.91 -2.58 4.72
CA LYS A 20 -9.68 -3.92 5.26
C LYS A 20 -8.19 -4.25 5.26
N ILE A 21 -7.53 -4.02 4.14
CA ILE A 21 -6.10 -4.28 4.02
C ILE A 21 -5.31 -3.38 4.98
N GLY A 22 -5.62 -2.08 4.98
CA GLY A 22 -4.91 -1.14 5.86
C GLY A 22 -5.03 -1.52 7.33
N ARG A 23 -6.24 -1.88 7.77
CA ARG A 23 -6.46 -2.29 9.16
C ARG A 23 -5.70 -3.55 9.52
N ALA A 24 -5.64 -4.52 8.60
CA ALA A 24 -4.88 -5.75 8.84
C ALA A 24 -3.40 -5.45 9.02
N ILE A 25 -2.86 -4.54 8.22
CA ILE A 25 -1.46 -4.12 8.32
C ILE A 25 -1.20 -3.43 9.67
N LEU A 26 -2.09 -2.53 10.09
CA LEU A 26 -1.93 -1.84 11.37
C LEU A 26 -2.01 -2.82 12.54
N LYS A 27 -2.93 -3.77 12.48
CA LYS A 27 -3.07 -4.74 13.55
C LYS A 27 -1.79 -5.54 13.78
N ARG A 28 -1.03 -5.76 12.73
CA ARG A 28 0.23 -6.50 12.81
C ARG A 28 1.41 -5.60 13.12
N ARG A 29 1.18 -4.32 13.33
CA ARG A 29 2.24 -3.37 13.64
C ARG A 29 3.30 -3.27 12.54
N LEU A 30 2.88 -3.42 11.30
CA LEU A 30 3.79 -3.32 10.16
C LEU A 30 3.89 -1.91 9.61
N ALA A 31 3.03 -1.01 10.06
CA ALA A 31 2.99 0.37 9.59
C ALA A 31 2.43 1.26 10.68
N SER A 32 2.63 2.56 10.55
CA SER A 32 2.13 3.53 11.52
C SER A 32 0.75 4.07 11.16
N CYS A 33 0.44 4.15 9.88
CA CYS A 33 -0.87 4.62 9.44
C CYS A 33 -1.10 4.28 7.99
N PHE A 34 -2.34 4.46 7.55
CA PHE A 34 -2.67 4.37 6.15
C PHE A 34 -3.68 5.44 5.78
N ASP A 35 -3.68 5.81 4.51
CA ASP A 35 -4.65 6.74 3.95
C ASP A 35 -5.30 6.11 2.73
N ILE A 36 -6.51 6.52 2.44
CA ILE A 36 -7.25 6.07 1.28
C ILE A 36 -7.61 7.29 0.43
N PHE A 37 -7.21 7.24 -0.84
CA PHE A 37 -7.54 8.29 -1.80
C PHE A 37 -8.41 7.73 -2.90
N PRO A 38 -9.41 8.50 -3.39
CA PRO A 38 -10.24 8.02 -4.50
C PRO A 38 -9.40 7.83 -5.75
N ARG A 39 -9.65 6.73 -6.45
CA ARG A 39 -9.06 6.47 -7.75
C ARG A 39 -10.21 6.40 -8.73
N LYS A 40 -10.43 7.50 -9.45
CA LYS A 40 -11.63 7.68 -10.26
C LYS A 40 -11.64 6.86 -11.53
N LEU A 41 -10.47 6.68 -12.13
CA LEU A 41 -10.37 5.97 -13.40
C LEU A 41 -8.99 5.38 -13.53
N THR A 42 -8.95 4.09 -13.81
CA THR A 42 -7.75 3.40 -14.24
C THR A 42 -8.09 2.68 -15.53
N GLU A 43 -7.22 2.80 -16.53
CA GLU A 43 -7.34 2.02 -17.76
C GLU A 43 -6.07 1.20 -17.90
N TYR A 44 -6.24 -0.07 -18.20
CA TYR A 44 -5.11 -0.99 -18.18
C TYR A 44 -5.33 -2.11 -19.19
N PHE A 45 -4.22 -2.73 -19.58
CA PHE A 45 -4.29 -3.85 -20.50
C PHE A 45 -4.63 -5.14 -19.76
N TRP A 46 -5.69 -5.79 -20.20
CA TRP A 46 -6.11 -7.06 -19.62
C TRP A 46 -7.07 -7.76 -20.57
N PRO A 47 -7.03 -9.08 -20.79
CA PRO A 47 -6.09 -10.04 -20.19
C PRO A 47 -4.67 -9.85 -20.72
N PRO A 48 -3.69 -10.53 -20.14
CA PRO A 48 -2.29 -10.37 -20.60
C PRO A 48 -2.14 -10.62 -22.09
N LYS A 49 -1.41 -9.72 -22.75
CA LYS A 49 -1.07 -9.81 -24.18
C LYS A 49 -2.26 -9.80 -25.13
N SER A 50 -3.42 -9.33 -24.68
CA SER A 50 -4.62 -9.29 -25.50
C SER A 50 -4.79 -7.97 -26.26
N ASP A 51 -4.03 -6.94 -25.89
CA ASP A 51 -4.18 -5.58 -26.40
C ASP A 51 -5.55 -4.96 -26.07
N GLN A 52 -6.32 -5.60 -25.21
CA GLN A 52 -7.61 -5.06 -24.77
C GLN A 52 -7.42 -4.15 -23.57
N ILE A 53 -8.20 -3.09 -23.53
CA ILE A 53 -8.15 -2.13 -22.44
C ILE A 53 -9.39 -2.29 -21.58
N GLU A 54 -9.18 -2.49 -20.26
CA GLU A 54 -10.23 -2.54 -19.27
C GLU A 54 -10.21 -1.27 -18.45
N LYS A 55 -11.32 -0.99 -17.80
CA LYS A 55 -11.45 0.18 -16.92
C LYS A 55 -11.83 -0.26 -15.52
N ALA A 56 -11.35 0.49 -14.55
CA ALA A 56 -11.72 0.26 -13.16
C ALA A 56 -11.65 1.57 -12.39
N ASP A 57 -12.30 1.59 -11.24
CA ASP A 57 -12.12 2.63 -10.24
C ASP A 57 -11.85 1.94 -8.91
N GLY A 58 -11.81 2.70 -7.84
CA GLY A 58 -11.54 2.16 -6.52
C GLY A 58 -10.79 3.17 -5.67
N CYS A 59 -9.76 2.71 -5.00
CA CYS A 59 -8.97 3.63 -4.19
C CYS A 59 -7.48 3.34 -4.31
N LEU A 60 -6.69 4.36 -3.97
CA LEU A 60 -5.27 4.20 -3.76
C LEU A 60 -5.04 4.15 -2.26
N LEU A 61 -4.56 3.01 -1.79
CA LEU A 61 -4.19 2.82 -0.40
C LEU A 61 -2.72 3.20 -0.27
N ILE A 62 -2.42 4.13 0.62
CA ILE A 62 -1.06 4.55 0.92
C ILE A 62 -0.76 4.14 2.37
N ILE A 63 0.28 3.35 2.55
CA ILE A 63 0.67 2.82 3.86
C ILE A 63 2.01 3.42 4.23
N GLU A 64 2.07 4.07 5.41
CA GLU A 64 3.29 4.74 5.86
C GLU A 64 4.07 3.80 6.75
N THR A 65 5.29 3.48 6.33
CA THR A 65 6.09 2.46 7.01
C THR A 65 7.58 2.65 6.72
N LEU A 66 8.35 1.63 7.05
CA LEU A 66 9.78 1.57 6.78
C LEU A 66 10.04 0.55 5.68
N GLU A 67 11.10 0.79 4.94
CA GLU A 67 11.43 -0.04 3.78
C GLU A 67 11.55 -1.52 4.12
N ASN A 68 12.11 -1.83 5.28
CA ASN A 68 12.32 -3.22 5.66
C ASN A 68 11.03 -3.98 5.96
N GLU A 69 9.89 -3.28 6.03
CA GLU A 69 8.59 -3.96 6.21
C GLU A 69 7.89 -4.26 4.89
N PHE A 70 8.45 -3.81 3.78
CA PHE A 70 7.74 -3.93 2.50
C PHE A 70 7.38 -5.37 2.15
N LYS A 71 8.31 -6.30 2.34
CA LYS A 71 8.05 -7.71 1.98
C LYS A 71 6.92 -8.30 2.81
N ASN A 72 6.90 -7.98 4.09
CA ASN A 72 5.83 -8.44 4.97
C ASN A 72 4.49 -7.86 4.57
N ILE A 73 4.47 -6.57 4.26
CA ILE A 73 3.25 -5.90 3.83
C ILE A 73 2.76 -6.48 2.51
N ALA A 74 3.65 -6.66 1.54
CA ALA A 74 3.26 -7.22 0.24
C ALA A 74 2.66 -8.61 0.41
N SER A 75 3.22 -9.42 1.30
CA SER A 75 2.68 -10.74 1.58
C SER A 75 1.25 -10.68 2.12
N GLN A 76 1.00 -9.76 3.06
CA GLN A 76 -0.34 -9.59 3.61
C GLN A 76 -1.33 -9.07 2.56
N VAL A 77 -0.90 -8.12 1.75
CA VAL A 77 -1.75 -7.58 0.70
C VAL A 77 -2.17 -8.69 -0.26
N LYS A 78 -1.24 -9.52 -0.67
CA LYS A 78 -1.55 -10.61 -1.60
C LYS A 78 -2.57 -11.58 -1.05
N LYS A 79 -2.56 -11.81 0.25
CA LYS A 79 -3.54 -12.70 0.89
C LYS A 79 -4.93 -12.12 0.92
N LEU A 80 -5.05 -10.78 0.99
CA LEU A 80 -6.33 -10.12 1.25
C LEU A 80 -6.93 -9.47 0.01
N HIS A 81 -6.13 -9.24 -1.02
CA HIS A 81 -6.56 -8.52 -2.21
C HIS A 81 -7.41 -9.40 -3.10
N SER A 82 -8.42 -8.81 -3.73
CA SER A 82 -9.32 -9.53 -4.61
C SER A 82 -8.71 -9.86 -5.98
N ASP A 83 -7.68 -9.10 -6.39
CA ASP A 83 -7.03 -9.36 -7.67
C ASP A 83 -5.92 -10.39 -7.54
N LYS A 84 -5.70 -11.15 -8.61
CA LYS A 84 -4.57 -12.08 -8.65
C LYS A 84 -3.25 -11.37 -8.80
N LEU A 85 -3.27 -10.20 -9.45
CA LEU A 85 -2.05 -9.44 -9.73
C LEU A 85 -2.26 -7.99 -9.29
N PRO A 86 -2.31 -7.74 -7.98
CA PRO A 86 -2.48 -6.37 -7.51
C PRO A 86 -1.20 -5.56 -7.69
N PHE A 87 -1.34 -4.26 -7.95
CA PHE A 87 -0.19 -3.38 -7.88
C PHE A 87 0.19 -3.17 -6.41
N ILE A 88 1.41 -3.50 -6.07
CA ILE A 88 2.01 -3.24 -4.76
C ILE A 88 3.41 -2.72 -5.02
N GLY A 89 3.68 -1.48 -4.64
CA GLY A 89 5.01 -0.92 -4.80
C GLY A 89 5.27 0.08 -3.70
N TYR A 90 6.46 0.66 -3.67
CA TYR A 90 6.72 1.71 -2.71
C TYR A 90 7.59 2.79 -3.29
N ILE A 91 7.47 3.97 -2.70
CA ILE A 91 8.37 5.07 -3.00
C ILE A 91 9.08 5.47 -1.71
N GLU A 92 10.32 5.88 -1.84
CA GLU A 92 11.09 6.37 -0.71
C GLU A 92 10.71 7.80 -0.40
N ILE A 93 10.55 8.08 0.88
CA ILE A 93 10.35 9.44 1.36
C ILE A 93 11.69 9.89 1.91
N LYS A 94 12.38 10.74 1.17
CA LYS A 94 13.75 11.11 1.52
C LYS A 94 13.86 11.94 2.78
N GLY A 95 12.86 12.76 3.05
CA GLY A 95 12.89 13.61 4.23
C GLY A 95 11.58 13.60 4.95
N VAL A 96 11.61 13.34 6.25
CA VAL A 96 10.48 13.51 7.16
C VAL A 96 11.00 14.21 8.39
N SER A 97 10.11 14.84 9.15
CA SER A 97 10.54 15.46 10.41
C SER A 97 11.05 14.38 11.36
N GLN A 98 12.01 14.74 12.19
CA GLN A 98 12.58 13.80 13.14
C GLN A 98 11.49 13.27 14.11
N GLU A 99 10.60 14.15 14.51
CA GLU A 99 9.51 13.77 15.42
C GLU A 99 8.60 12.73 14.80
N TYR A 100 8.28 12.88 13.51
CA TYR A 100 7.48 11.89 12.83
C TYR A 100 8.21 10.55 12.70
N LEU A 101 9.49 10.61 12.38
CA LEU A 101 10.30 9.40 12.25
C LEU A 101 10.39 8.66 13.59
N ASP A 102 10.54 9.40 14.68
CA ASP A 102 10.56 8.77 16.00
C ASP A 102 9.24 8.07 16.30
N TRP A 103 8.14 8.71 15.98
CA TRP A 103 6.82 8.09 16.17
C TRP A 103 6.68 6.83 15.31
N LEU A 104 7.04 6.93 14.04
CA LEU A 104 6.96 5.80 13.12
C LEU A 104 7.76 4.60 13.65
N ASN A 105 8.98 4.84 14.08
CA ASN A 105 9.84 3.79 14.60
C ASN A 105 9.27 3.17 15.88
N GLY A 106 8.60 3.97 16.69
CA GLY A 106 8.01 3.47 17.93
C GLY A 106 6.77 2.61 17.73
N GLU A 107 6.05 2.80 16.64
CA GLU A 107 4.79 2.09 16.42
C GLU A 107 4.97 0.77 15.69
N ILE A 108 6.02 0.62 14.93
CA ILE A 108 6.29 -0.62 14.18
C ILE A 108 6.97 -1.62 15.11
N LYS A 109 6.46 -2.82 15.17
CA LYS A 109 6.99 -3.85 16.06
C LYS A 109 7.66 -4.97 15.29
#